data_af705d5f12606870da78872f330d95d4
#
_entry.id   af705d5f12606870da78872f330d95d4
#
_cell.length_a   1.000
_cell.length_b   1.000
_cell.length_c   1.000
_cell.angle_alpha   90.00
_cell.angle_beta   90.00
_cell.angle_gamma   90.00
#
_symmetry.space_group_name_H-M   'P 1'
#
loop_
_entity.id
_entity.type
_entity.pdbx_description
1 polymer ?
#
loop_
_entity_poly.entity_id
_entity_poly.type
_entity_poly.pdbx_seq_one_letter_code
_entity_poly.pdbx_strand_id
1 'polypeptide(L)' 'MATVPEAQSALDKFKMEAATEVGVNLKQGYNGDLTAKQAGSVGGQMVKKMIKAYEEGMR' A
#
# COMPACT_ATOMS: atom_id res chain seq x y z
N MET A 1 1.25 16.84 -10.80
CA MET A 1 2.26 16.86 -9.73
C MET A 1 3.35 15.84 -10.05
N ALA A 2 4.59 16.27 -9.96
CA ALA A 2 5.72 15.37 -10.23
C ALA A 2 5.90 14.41 -9.07
N THR A 3 6.07 13.14 -9.37
CA THR A 3 6.37 12.12 -8.38
C THR A 3 7.78 11.60 -8.61
N VAL A 4 8.47 11.31 -7.52
CA VAL A 4 9.79 10.69 -7.61
C VAL A 4 9.60 9.23 -7.97
N PRO A 5 10.21 8.74 -9.07
CA PRO A 5 10.00 7.35 -9.51
C PRO A 5 10.32 6.31 -8.43
N GLU A 6 11.35 6.54 -7.63
CA GLU A 6 11.71 5.62 -6.55
C GLU A 6 10.64 5.58 -5.47
N ALA A 7 10.04 6.73 -5.14
CA ALA A 7 8.95 6.79 -4.16
C ALA A 7 7.70 6.09 -4.70
N GLN A 8 7.43 6.27 -6.00
CA GLN A 8 6.29 5.62 -6.64
C GLN A 8 6.43 4.10 -6.58
N SER A 9 7.61 3.58 -6.88
CA SER A 9 7.86 2.13 -6.83
C SER A 9 7.72 1.58 -5.42
N ALA A 10 8.20 2.31 -4.42
CA ALA A 10 8.09 1.90 -3.02
C ALA A 10 6.62 1.86 -2.58
N LEU A 11 5.84 2.87 -2.95
CA LEU A 11 4.41 2.92 -2.62
C LEU A 11 3.65 1.78 -3.28
N ASP A 12 3.95 1.48 -4.55
CA ASP A 12 3.31 0.38 -5.25
C ASP A 12 3.62 -0.94 -4.57
N LYS A 13 4.86 -1.14 -4.15
CA LYS A 13 5.28 -2.34 -3.45
C LYS A 13 4.52 -2.50 -2.13
N PHE A 14 4.47 -1.45 -1.32
CA PHE A 14 3.72 -1.47 -0.07
C PHE A 14 2.25 -1.79 -0.29
N LYS A 15 1.68 -1.20 -1.34
CA LYS A 15 0.28 -1.40 -1.68
C LYS A 15 0.00 -2.87 -2.01
N MET A 16 0.85 -3.48 -2.84
CA MET A 16 0.66 -4.86 -3.24
C MET A 16 0.87 -5.82 -2.06
N GLU A 17 1.86 -5.55 -1.22
CA GLU A 17 2.09 -6.34 -0.02
C GLU A 17 0.93 -6.23 0.95
N ALA A 18 0.44 -5.01 1.17
CA ALA A 18 -0.68 -4.78 2.06
C ALA A 18 -1.93 -5.51 1.58
N ALA A 19 -2.19 -5.46 0.28
CA ALA A 19 -3.33 -6.16 -0.32
C ALA A 19 -3.24 -7.66 -0.07
N THR A 20 -2.07 -8.24 -0.26
CA THR A 20 -1.85 -9.66 -0.03
C THR A 20 -2.13 -10.02 1.43
N GLU A 21 -1.66 -9.19 2.35
CA GLU A 21 -1.81 -9.44 3.78
C GLU A 21 -3.27 -9.38 4.25
N VAL A 22 -4.09 -8.56 3.62
CA VAL A 22 -5.51 -8.47 3.97
C VAL A 22 -6.41 -9.30 3.06
N GLY A 23 -5.83 -10.05 2.15
CA GLY A 23 -6.58 -10.96 1.29
C GLY A 23 -7.29 -10.29 0.13
N VAL A 24 -6.87 -9.11 -0.28
CA VAL A 24 -7.43 -8.40 -1.43
C VAL A 24 -6.55 -8.65 -2.65
N ASN A 25 -7.15 -9.08 -3.74
CA ASN A 25 -6.43 -9.34 -4.99
C ASN A 25 -6.36 -8.06 -5.82
N LEU A 26 -5.21 -7.39 -5.77
CA LEU A 26 -4.98 -6.17 -6.54
C LEU A 26 -4.34 -6.47 -7.87
N LYS A 27 -4.77 -5.73 -8.88
CA LYS A 27 -4.11 -5.72 -10.19
C LYS A 27 -3.11 -4.58 -10.21
N GLN A 28 -2.07 -4.72 -10.99
CA GLN A 28 -1.19 -3.59 -11.26
C GLN A 28 -1.95 -2.60 -12.16
N GLY A 29 -1.89 -1.33 -11.81
CA GLY A 29 -2.56 -0.29 -12.55
C GLY A 29 -3.92 0.04 -11.97
N TYR A 30 -4.97 0.03 -12.80
CA TYR A 30 -6.29 0.47 -12.40
C TYR A 30 -7.03 -0.60 -11.59
N ASN A 31 -7.52 -0.20 -10.41
CA ASN A 31 -8.26 -1.08 -9.51
C ASN A 31 -9.65 -0.52 -9.21
N GLY A 32 -10.35 -0.08 -10.25
CA GLY A 32 -11.67 0.53 -10.09
C GLY A 32 -12.77 -0.43 -9.66
N ASP A 33 -12.49 -1.73 -9.68
CA ASP A 33 -13.45 -2.75 -9.25
C ASP A 33 -13.39 -3.07 -7.76
N LEU A 34 -12.51 -2.39 -7.01
CA LEU A 34 -12.43 -2.59 -5.57
C LEU A 34 -13.60 -1.92 -4.87
N THR A 35 -14.14 -2.59 -3.85
CA THR A 35 -15.14 -1.97 -2.98
C THR A 35 -14.45 -0.96 -2.05
N ALA A 36 -15.24 -0.05 -1.50
CA ALA A 36 -14.72 0.92 -0.53
C ALA A 36 -14.11 0.21 0.69
N LYS A 37 -14.73 -0.90 1.11
CA LYS A 37 -14.21 -1.69 2.24
C LYS A 37 -12.87 -2.31 1.91
N GLN A 38 -12.72 -2.87 0.71
CA GLN A 38 -11.46 -3.46 0.28
C GLN A 38 -10.36 -2.40 0.18
N ALA A 39 -10.68 -1.26 -0.44
CA ALA A 39 -9.73 -0.16 -0.55
C ALA A 39 -9.30 0.35 0.83
N GLY A 40 -10.25 0.47 1.75
CA GLY A 40 -9.97 0.88 3.12
C GLY A 40 -9.09 -0.11 3.87
N SER A 41 -9.32 -1.41 3.67
CA SER A 41 -8.50 -2.45 4.30
C SER A 41 -7.06 -2.38 3.82
N VAL A 42 -6.85 -2.23 2.51
CA VAL A 42 -5.50 -2.09 1.95
C VAL A 42 -4.83 -0.83 2.47
N GLY A 43 -5.56 0.31 2.46
CA GLY A 43 -5.03 1.58 2.94
C GLY A 43 -4.64 1.53 4.41
N GLY A 44 -5.47 0.92 5.23
CA GLY A 44 -5.18 0.75 6.66
C GLY A 44 -3.95 -0.09 6.90
N GLN A 45 -3.80 -1.18 6.13
CA GLN A 45 -2.63 -2.04 6.26
C GLN A 45 -1.36 -1.33 5.81
N MET A 46 -1.45 -0.51 4.75
CA MET A 46 -0.32 0.31 4.30
C MET A 46 0.16 1.25 5.39
N VAL A 47 -0.79 1.91 6.08
CA VAL A 47 -0.45 2.81 7.17
C VAL A 47 0.30 2.06 8.28
N LYS A 48 -0.18 0.89 8.66
CA LYS A 48 0.48 0.07 9.68
C LYS A 48 1.90 -0.29 9.26
N LYS A 49 2.09 -0.67 8.00
CA LYS A 49 3.43 -1.02 7.50
C LYS A 49 4.36 0.18 7.52
N MET A 50 3.86 1.35 7.16
CA MET A 50 4.66 2.57 7.18
C MET A 50 5.07 2.96 8.59
N ILE A 51 4.14 2.88 9.54
CA ILE A 51 4.43 3.19 10.94
C ILE A 51 5.47 2.23 11.48
N LYS A 52 5.33 0.94 11.21
CA LYS A 52 6.29 -0.06 11.66
C LYS A 52 7.67 0.19 11.08
N ALA A 53 7.75 0.50 9.79
CA ALA A 53 9.02 0.80 9.14
C ALA A 53 9.68 2.03 9.77
N TYR A 54 8.89 3.06 10.06
CA TYR A 54 9.37 4.28 10.70
C TYR A 54 9.93 3.98 12.10
N GLU A 55 9.19 3.21 12.89
CA GLU A 55 9.63 2.85 14.24
C GLU A 55 10.93 2.04 14.19
N GLU A 56 11.04 1.11 13.28
CA GLU A 56 12.26 0.31 13.12
C GLU A 56 13.44 1.19 12.70
N GLY A 57 13.18 2.19 11.88
CA GLY A 57 14.21 3.12 11.44
C GLY A 57 14.70 4.06 12.52
N MET A 58 13.96 4.19 13.61
CA MET A 58 14.33 5.08 14.71
C MET A 58 15.28 4.44 15.74
N ARG A 59 15.61 3.18 15.59
CA ARG A 59 16.48 2.48 16.52
C ARG A 59 17.95 2.87 16.35
#